data_be82dba68eac6902d45ef2109db5aaea
#
_entry.id   be82dba68eac6902d45ef2109db5aaea
#
_cell.length_a   1.000
_cell.length_b   1.000
_cell.length_c   1.000
_cell.angle_alpha   90.00
_cell.angle_beta   90.00
_cell.angle_gamma   90.00
#
_symmetry.space_group_name_H-M   'P 1'
#
loop_
_entity.id
_entity.type
_entity.pdbx_description
1 polymer ?
#
loop_
_entity_poly.entity_id
_entity_poly.type
_entity_poly.pdbx_seq_one_letter_code
_entity_poly.pdbx_strand_id
1 'polypeptide(L)'
;MRKTLLAVLCLLIAAGAQAQKNDIALTGGGYFNVSSPLSLGAAPALEGTFAHRIASVPLLGIYAELPVAGSFSSNIPTLSGLTLARSYTSLFITPGVRVRLAPSFPLSPYVSAGLGYGRFNRQLFTGGSTSDSTFAFDIGGGLDLKILPIVGLRAEVRDFNSGGIGLETLALGRQNNVFVTAGIALRF
;
A
#
# COMPACT_ATOMS: atom_id res chain seq x y z
N MET A 1 20.46 -10.11 35.74
CA MET A 1 20.09 -10.46 34.36
C MET A 1 18.92 -9.64 33.80
N ARG A 2 17.74 -9.46 34.44
CA ARG A 2 16.62 -8.65 33.93
C ARG A 2 16.97 -7.17 33.73
N LYS A 3 17.73 -6.55 34.67
CA LYS A 3 18.10 -5.12 34.60
C LYS A 3 19.13 -4.85 33.49
N THR A 4 20.05 -5.78 33.25
CA THR A 4 21.02 -5.68 32.14
C THR A 4 20.36 -5.87 30.78
N LEU A 5 19.40 -6.77 30.67
CA LEU A 5 18.61 -6.95 29.42
C LEU A 5 17.80 -5.71 29.08
N LEU A 6 17.19 -5.07 30.10
CA LEU A 6 16.44 -3.83 29.93
C LEU A 6 17.36 -2.66 29.52
N ALA A 7 18.55 -2.55 30.11
CA ALA A 7 19.53 -1.52 29.77
C ALA A 7 20.08 -1.70 28.34
N VAL A 8 20.35 -2.94 27.91
CA VAL A 8 20.79 -3.24 26.55
C VAL A 8 19.67 -2.95 25.54
N LEU A 9 18.42 -3.29 25.87
CA LEU A 9 17.25 -2.97 25.04
C LEU A 9 17.05 -1.46 24.90
N CYS A 10 17.19 -0.69 26.01
CA CYS A 10 17.12 0.77 25.98
C CYS A 10 18.27 1.42 25.17
N LEU A 11 19.48 0.87 25.24
CA LEU A 11 20.63 1.32 24.46
C LEU A 11 20.44 1.06 22.94
N LEU A 12 19.93 -0.13 22.59
CA LEU A 12 19.60 -0.47 21.19
C LEU A 12 18.49 0.45 20.63
N ILE A 13 17.49 0.77 21.45
CA ILE A 13 16.41 1.71 21.07
C ILE A 13 16.96 3.14 20.91
N ALA A 14 17.86 3.58 21.79
CA ALA A 14 18.47 4.91 21.73
C ALA A 14 19.42 5.08 20.53
N ALA A 15 20.21 4.07 20.20
CA ALA A 15 21.10 4.08 19.03
C ALA A 15 20.33 4.10 17.70
N GLY A 16 19.17 3.41 17.62
CA GLY A 16 18.30 3.43 16.45
C GLY A 16 17.59 4.76 16.20
N ALA A 17 17.39 5.59 17.25
CA ALA A 17 16.63 6.83 17.14
C ALA A 17 17.36 7.95 16.37
N GLN A 18 18.67 7.91 16.27
CA GLN A 18 19.47 8.97 15.64
C GLN A 18 19.66 8.82 14.13
N ALA A 19 19.42 7.65 13.56
CA ALA A 19 19.73 7.33 12.16
C ALA A 19 18.60 6.64 11.39
N GLN A 20 17.36 6.78 11.84
CA GLN A 20 16.21 6.11 11.18
C GLN A 20 16.04 6.58 9.74
N LYS A 21 16.68 5.86 8.82
CA LYS A 21 16.56 6.09 7.38
C LYS A 21 15.55 5.17 6.72
N ASN A 22 15.26 4.04 7.35
CA ASN A 22 14.37 3.02 6.81
C ASN A 22 13.05 2.99 7.57
N ASP A 23 12.02 2.62 6.85
CA ASP A 23 10.65 2.50 7.31
C ASP A 23 10.04 1.27 6.65
N ILE A 24 9.53 0.34 7.45
CA ILE A 24 8.75 -0.80 6.97
C ILE A 24 7.38 -0.69 7.59
N ALA A 25 6.33 -0.80 6.79
CA ALA A 25 4.96 -0.84 7.30
C ALA A 25 4.23 -2.08 6.79
N LEU A 26 3.34 -2.61 7.64
CA LEU A 26 2.36 -3.61 7.29
C LEU A 26 0.99 -3.07 7.70
N THR A 27 0.11 -2.93 6.71
CA THR A 27 -1.22 -2.36 6.87
C THR A 27 -2.27 -3.30 6.28
N GLY A 28 -3.44 -3.34 6.88
CA GLY A 28 -4.59 -4.11 6.41
C GLY A 28 -5.84 -3.25 6.39
N GLY A 29 -6.78 -3.60 5.53
CA GLY A 29 -8.00 -2.81 5.39
C GLY A 29 -8.92 -3.27 4.28
N GLY A 30 -9.51 -2.33 3.55
CA GLY A 30 -10.44 -2.56 2.46
C GLY A 30 -9.90 -2.12 1.10
N TYR A 31 -10.25 -2.90 0.09
CA TYR A 31 -10.07 -2.61 -1.32
C TYR A 31 -11.42 -2.25 -1.94
N PHE A 32 -11.46 -1.20 -2.76
CA PHE A 32 -12.65 -0.71 -3.44
C PHE A 32 -12.31 -0.47 -4.92
N ASN A 33 -13.05 -1.12 -5.82
CA ASN A 33 -12.96 -0.81 -7.25
C ASN A 33 -13.99 0.26 -7.60
N VAL A 34 -13.54 1.45 -7.98
CA VAL A 34 -14.40 2.61 -8.21
C VAL A 34 -14.81 2.76 -9.68
N SER A 35 -14.10 2.10 -10.61
CA SER A 35 -14.28 2.31 -12.06
C SER A 35 -15.20 1.32 -12.74
N SER A 36 -15.72 0.32 -12.02
CA SER A 36 -16.63 -0.67 -12.61
C SER A 36 -18.09 -0.26 -12.35
N PRO A 37 -18.96 -0.21 -13.37
CA PRO A 37 -20.41 -0.08 -13.18
C PRO A 37 -20.99 -1.29 -12.41
N LEU A 38 -20.26 -2.40 -12.38
CA LEU A 38 -20.42 -3.52 -11.47
C LEU A 38 -19.55 -3.18 -10.23
N SER A 39 -20.11 -2.54 -9.21
CA SER A 39 -19.41 -2.31 -7.95
C SER A 39 -18.99 -3.68 -7.41
N LEU A 40 -17.75 -4.08 -7.70
CA LEU A 40 -17.09 -5.17 -7.00
C LEU A 40 -17.02 -4.71 -5.55
N GLY A 41 -17.79 -5.35 -4.67
CA GLY A 41 -17.91 -4.96 -3.27
C GLY A 41 -16.56 -4.82 -2.58
N ALA A 42 -16.55 -4.24 -1.40
CA ALA A 42 -15.34 -4.12 -0.59
C ALA A 42 -14.70 -5.51 -0.39
N ALA A 43 -13.41 -5.61 -0.68
CA ALA A 43 -12.62 -6.82 -0.46
C ALA A 43 -11.55 -6.55 0.61
N PRO A 44 -11.13 -7.56 1.38
CA PRO A 44 -10.00 -7.40 2.28
C PRO A 44 -8.72 -7.08 1.51
N ALA A 45 -7.94 -6.15 2.02
CA ALA A 45 -6.69 -5.68 1.45
C ALA A 45 -5.55 -5.81 2.46
N LEU A 46 -4.36 -6.10 1.96
CA LEU A 46 -3.12 -6.10 2.71
C LEU A 46 -2.06 -5.32 1.91
N GLU A 47 -1.29 -4.51 2.61
CA GLU A 47 -0.21 -3.75 2.02
C GLU A 47 1.05 -3.81 2.88
N GLY A 48 2.17 -4.15 2.26
CA GLY A 48 3.51 -4.05 2.82
C GLY A 48 4.27 -2.92 2.12
N THR A 49 4.90 -2.03 2.87
CA THR A 49 5.67 -0.92 2.31
C THR A 49 7.06 -0.89 2.90
N PHE A 50 8.08 -0.77 2.05
CA PHE A 50 9.44 -0.40 2.45
C PHE A 50 9.73 1.01 1.95
N ALA A 51 10.33 1.87 2.78
CA ALA A 51 10.76 3.19 2.38
C ALA A 51 12.14 3.53 2.94
N HIS A 52 13.00 4.13 2.12
CA HIS A 52 14.33 4.59 2.47
C HIS A 52 14.42 6.10 2.29
N ARG A 53 14.85 6.82 3.33
CA ARG A 53 15.00 8.28 3.30
C ARG A 53 16.22 8.68 2.46
N ILE A 54 15.98 9.31 1.32
CA ILE A 54 17.01 9.79 0.39
C ILE A 54 17.40 11.24 0.63
N ALA A 55 16.46 12.07 1.14
CA ALA A 55 16.74 13.46 1.47
C ALA A 55 15.89 13.93 2.65
N SER A 56 16.37 14.93 3.38
CA SER A 56 15.66 15.50 4.52
C SER A 56 16.04 16.97 4.69
N VAL A 57 15.02 17.80 4.86
CA VAL A 57 15.11 19.19 5.32
C VAL A 57 14.24 19.33 6.58
N PRO A 58 14.34 20.41 7.36
CA PRO A 58 13.71 20.47 8.68
C PRO A 58 12.23 20.08 8.79
N LEU A 59 11.44 20.35 7.74
CA LEU A 59 10.01 20.07 7.72
C LEU A 59 9.60 19.02 6.68
N LEU A 60 10.54 18.47 5.88
CA LEU A 60 10.25 17.55 4.81
C LEU A 60 11.24 16.40 4.81
N GLY A 61 10.71 15.17 4.66
CA GLY A 61 11.50 13.98 4.36
C GLY A 61 11.09 13.39 3.02
N ILE A 62 12.06 13.13 2.16
CA ILE A 62 11.85 12.48 0.87
C ILE A 62 12.37 11.05 0.97
N TYR A 63 11.53 10.10 0.58
CA TYR A 63 11.81 8.67 0.68
C TYR A 63 11.64 8.01 -0.69
N ALA A 64 12.56 7.15 -1.06
CA ALA A 64 12.31 6.12 -2.06
C ALA A 64 11.43 5.05 -1.41
N GLU A 65 10.37 4.64 -2.09
CA GLU A 65 9.34 3.75 -1.54
C GLU A 65 9.08 2.56 -2.47
N LEU A 66 8.81 1.41 -1.87
CA LEU A 66 8.36 0.20 -2.55
C LEU A 66 7.13 -0.35 -1.84
N PRO A 67 5.91 0.01 -2.27
CA PRO A 67 4.68 -0.63 -1.83
C PRO A 67 4.45 -1.94 -2.58
N VAL A 68 3.93 -2.92 -1.86
CA VAL A 68 3.40 -4.18 -2.38
C VAL A 68 2.01 -4.35 -1.78
N ALA A 69 0.98 -4.20 -2.58
CA ALA A 69 -0.41 -4.25 -2.14
C ALA A 69 -1.18 -5.37 -2.84
N GLY A 70 -2.03 -6.06 -2.08
CA GLY A 70 -2.87 -7.12 -2.61
C GLY A 70 -4.28 -7.09 -2.06
N SER A 71 -5.25 -7.47 -2.89
CA SER A 71 -6.62 -7.69 -2.47
C SER A 71 -7.06 -9.13 -2.74
N PHE A 72 -7.89 -9.65 -1.84
CA PHE A 72 -8.39 -11.02 -1.89
C PHE A 72 -9.92 -10.98 -1.86
N SER A 73 -10.57 -11.18 -3.00
CA SER A 73 -12.03 -11.27 -3.07
C SER A 73 -12.45 -12.68 -3.45
N SER A 74 -13.28 -13.30 -2.64
CA SER A 74 -13.80 -14.64 -2.88
C SER A 74 -15.22 -14.67 -3.43
N ASN A 75 -15.91 -13.52 -3.51
CA ASN A 75 -17.29 -13.47 -4.00
C ASN A 75 -17.50 -12.24 -4.88
N ILE A 76 -17.80 -12.45 -6.15
CA ILE A 76 -18.27 -11.40 -7.05
C ILE A 76 -19.78 -11.41 -7.05
N PRO A 77 -20.45 -10.28 -6.76
CA PRO A 77 -21.91 -10.21 -6.79
C PRO A 77 -22.46 -10.63 -8.14
N THR A 78 -23.48 -11.46 -8.12
CA THR A 78 -24.18 -11.94 -9.31
C THR A 78 -25.09 -10.84 -9.83
N LEU A 79 -24.86 -10.32 -11.03
CA LEU A 79 -25.83 -9.51 -11.75
C LEU A 79 -26.69 -10.45 -12.58
N SER A 80 -28.00 -10.47 -12.36
CA SER A 80 -28.99 -11.23 -13.15
C SER A 80 -28.76 -12.75 -13.22
N GLY A 81 -28.28 -13.37 -12.14
CA GLY A 81 -28.20 -14.85 -12.05
C GLY A 81 -27.02 -15.49 -12.79
N LEU A 82 -26.16 -14.73 -13.43
CA LEU A 82 -24.93 -15.20 -14.10
C LEU A 82 -23.71 -14.81 -13.28
N THR A 83 -23.15 -15.76 -12.54
CA THR A 83 -21.88 -15.60 -11.80
C THR A 83 -20.73 -15.89 -12.77
N LEU A 84 -20.02 -14.84 -13.22
CA LEU A 84 -18.98 -14.96 -14.23
C LEU A 84 -17.61 -15.35 -13.67
N ALA A 85 -17.34 -15.11 -12.39
CA ALA A 85 -16.08 -15.47 -11.75
C ALA A 85 -16.26 -15.85 -10.28
N ARG A 86 -15.48 -16.83 -9.82
CA ARG A 86 -15.53 -17.37 -8.45
C ARG A 86 -14.63 -16.61 -7.47
N SER A 87 -13.49 -16.14 -7.93
CA SER A 87 -12.56 -15.37 -7.11
C SER A 87 -11.76 -14.38 -7.96
N TYR A 88 -11.41 -13.27 -7.34
CA TYR A 88 -10.59 -12.22 -7.93
C TYR A 88 -9.50 -11.84 -6.93
N THR A 89 -8.26 -11.83 -7.39
CA THR A 89 -7.10 -11.44 -6.59
C THR A 89 -6.31 -10.42 -7.39
N SER A 90 -5.92 -9.33 -6.76
CA SER A 90 -5.03 -8.32 -7.34
C SER A 90 -3.74 -8.21 -6.56
N LEU A 91 -2.65 -7.93 -7.26
CA LEU A 91 -1.34 -7.65 -6.69
C LEU A 91 -0.74 -6.44 -7.42
N PHE A 92 -0.27 -5.46 -6.67
CA PHE A 92 0.39 -4.26 -7.18
C PHE A 92 1.78 -4.12 -6.58
N ILE A 93 2.76 -3.76 -7.41
CA ILE A 93 4.13 -3.44 -7.01
C ILE A 93 4.52 -2.17 -7.77
N THR A 94 4.63 -1.05 -7.06
CA THR A 94 4.78 0.29 -7.66
C THR A 94 5.87 1.10 -6.97
N PRO A 95 7.16 0.80 -7.24
CA PRO A 95 8.25 1.62 -6.72
C PRO A 95 8.02 3.11 -7.03
N GLY A 96 8.33 3.98 -6.08
CA GLY A 96 8.01 5.39 -6.18
C GLY A 96 8.69 6.27 -5.15
N VAL A 97 8.07 7.40 -4.89
CA VAL A 97 8.55 8.42 -3.95
C VAL A 97 7.44 8.75 -2.96
N ARG A 98 7.84 8.88 -1.69
CA ARG A 98 7.00 9.42 -0.60
C ARG A 98 7.60 10.72 -0.10
N VAL A 99 6.75 11.73 0.06
CA VAL A 99 7.11 12.99 0.71
C VAL A 99 6.35 13.07 2.03
N ARG A 100 7.08 13.05 3.15
CA ARG A 100 6.54 13.13 4.50
C ARG A 100 6.75 14.53 5.05
N LEU A 101 5.69 15.13 5.56
CA LEU A 101 5.75 16.40 6.27
C LEU A 101 6.10 16.17 7.73
N ALA A 102 6.89 17.06 8.29
CA ALA A 102 7.27 17.09 9.70
C ALA A 102 7.70 15.71 10.26
N PRO A 103 8.71 15.03 9.66
CA PRO A 103 9.07 13.64 10.01
C PRO A 103 9.56 13.47 11.46
N SER A 104 9.92 14.56 12.14
CA SER A 104 10.34 14.58 13.55
C SER A 104 9.16 14.69 14.52
N PHE A 105 7.98 15.07 14.07
CA PHE A 105 6.79 15.21 14.91
C PHE A 105 6.11 13.86 15.17
N PRO A 106 5.31 13.76 16.24
CA PRO A 106 4.54 12.56 16.53
C PRO A 106 3.54 12.20 15.42
N LEU A 107 2.91 13.22 14.83
CA LEU A 107 1.98 13.06 13.71
C LEU A 107 2.60 13.64 12.45
N SER A 108 2.77 12.82 11.42
CA SER A 108 3.45 13.17 10.18
C SER A 108 2.59 12.77 8.98
N PRO A 109 1.88 13.70 8.33
CA PRO A 109 1.19 13.42 7.09
C PRO A 109 2.19 13.22 5.95
N TYR A 110 1.79 12.43 4.96
CA TYR A 110 2.59 12.20 3.76
C TYR A 110 1.73 12.03 2.52
N VAL A 111 2.36 12.21 1.38
CA VAL A 111 1.85 11.86 0.06
C VAL A 111 2.86 10.98 -0.65
N SER A 112 2.40 10.10 -1.52
CA SER A 112 3.23 9.20 -2.30
C SER A 112 2.72 9.05 -3.72
N ALA A 113 3.64 8.73 -4.63
CA ALA A 113 3.33 8.37 -5.99
C ALA A 113 4.36 7.37 -6.51
N GLY A 114 3.91 6.40 -7.30
CA GLY A 114 4.75 5.35 -7.84
C GLY A 114 4.29 4.87 -9.21
N LEU A 115 5.19 4.15 -9.88
CA LEU A 115 4.97 3.55 -11.19
C LEU A 115 5.43 2.09 -11.13
N GLY A 116 4.69 1.19 -11.73
CA GLY A 116 5.05 -0.21 -11.67
C GLY A 116 4.07 -1.13 -12.37
N TYR A 117 3.68 -2.17 -11.68
CA TYR A 117 3.04 -3.32 -12.24
C TYR A 117 1.86 -3.77 -11.40
N GLY A 118 0.76 -4.11 -12.08
CA GLY A 118 -0.43 -4.73 -11.51
C GLY A 118 -0.69 -6.09 -12.14
N ARG A 119 -1.01 -7.09 -11.32
CA ARG A 119 -1.39 -8.42 -11.76
C ARG A 119 -2.75 -8.78 -11.20
N PHE A 120 -3.63 -9.29 -12.06
CA PHE A 120 -4.98 -9.70 -11.74
C PHE A 120 -5.16 -11.19 -12.07
N ASN A 121 -5.62 -11.96 -11.10
CA ASN A 121 -5.97 -13.36 -11.30
C ASN A 121 -7.47 -13.54 -11.13
N ARG A 122 -8.11 -14.15 -12.10
CA ARG A 122 -9.54 -14.50 -12.10
C ARG A 122 -9.70 -16.00 -12.21
N GLN A 123 -10.45 -16.61 -11.31
CA GLN A 123 -10.87 -17.99 -11.44
C GLN A 123 -12.30 -18.03 -11.99
N LEU A 124 -12.47 -18.72 -13.11
CA LEU A 124 -13.77 -18.94 -13.75
C LEU A 124 -14.49 -20.14 -13.12
N PHE A 125 -15.82 -20.13 -13.11
CA PHE A 125 -16.62 -21.26 -12.61
C PHE A 125 -16.38 -22.56 -13.39
N THR A 126 -15.94 -22.48 -14.64
CA THR A 126 -15.61 -23.63 -15.51
C THR A 126 -14.27 -24.29 -15.17
N GLY A 127 -13.59 -23.87 -14.09
CA GLY A 127 -12.30 -24.42 -13.64
C GLY A 127 -11.09 -23.81 -14.35
N GLY A 128 -11.26 -22.84 -15.25
CA GLY A 128 -10.17 -22.10 -15.88
C GLY A 128 -9.69 -20.94 -14.99
N SER A 129 -8.40 -20.61 -15.07
CA SER A 129 -7.82 -19.39 -14.47
C SER A 129 -7.25 -18.50 -15.57
N THR A 130 -7.55 -17.20 -15.50
CA THR A 130 -6.95 -16.19 -16.38
C THR A 130 -6.14 -15.22 -15.54
N SER A 131 -4.91 -14.93 -15.97
CA SER A 131 -4.01 -14.00 -15.33
C SER A 131 -3.67 -12.89 -16.31
N ASP A 132 -4.02 -11.68 -15.97
CA ASP A 132 -3.71 -10.48 -16.74
C ASP A 132 -2.70 -9.62 -15.98
N SER A 133 -1.79 -9.04 -16.73
CA SER A 133 -0.71 -8.22 -16.20
C SER A 133 -0.70 -6.88 -16.93
N THR A 134 -0.61 -5.79 -16.17
CA THR A 134 -0.70 -4.45 -16.75
C THR A 134 0.24 -3.48 -16.05
N PHE A 135 0.58 -2.41 -16.75
CA PHE A 135 1.23 -1.26 -16.12
C PHE A 135 0.28 -0.62 -15.10
N ALA A 136 0.83 -0.23 -13.97
CA ALA A 136 0.10 0.47 -12.93
C ALA A 136 0.88 1.70 -12.46
N PHE A 137 0.16 2.76 -12.08
CA PHE A 137 0.72 3.83 -11.28
C PHE A 137 -0.13 4.00 -10.03
N ASP A 138 0.46 4.52 -8.97
CA ASP A 138 -0.26 4.82 -7.76
C ASP A 138 -0.09 6.28 -7.32
N ILE A 139 -1.11 6.77 -6.65
CA ILE A 139 -1.08 7.99 -5.87
C ILE A 139 -1.70 7.67 -4.52
N GLY A 140 -1.02 8.04 -3.46
CA GLY A 140 -1.48 7.79 -2.10
C GLY A 140 -1.21 8.95 -1.15
N GLY A 141 -1.82 8.87 0.00
CA GLY A 141 -1.57 9.77 1.09
C GLY A 141 -1.99 9.14 2.40
N GLY A 142 -1.36 9.55 3.47
CA GLY A 142 -1.61 8.97 4.78
C GLY A 142 -1.07 9.78 5.93
N LEU A 143 -1.25 9.20 7.09
CA LEU A 143 -0.81 9.74 8.37
C LEU A 143 0.03 8.68 9.09
N ASP A 144 1.21 9.10 9.55
CA ASP A 144 2.06 8.32 10.43
C ASP A 144 1.97 8.90 11.86
N LEU A 145 1.55 8.08 12.82
CA LEU A 145 1.56 8.41 14.24
C LEU A 145 2.70 7.66 14.92
N LYS A 146 3.68 8.39 15.45
CA LYS A 146 4.80 7.84 16.21
C LYS A 146 4.37 7.56 17.65
N ILE A 147 4.35 6.28 18.04
CA ILE A 147 4.00 5.86 19.41
C ILE A 147 5.27 5.66 20.23
N LEU A 148 6.27 4.97 19.66
CA LEU A 148 7.58 4.72 20.23
C LEU A 148 8.67 5.18 19.25
N PRO A 149 9.92 5.31 19.68
CA PRO A 149 11.01 5.71 18.78
C PRO A 149 11.09 4.91 17.48
N ILE A 150 10.84 3.61 17.55
CA ILE A 150 10.92 2.66 16.42
C ILE A 150 9.57 2.16 15.92
N VAL A 151 8.47 2.41 16.66
CA VAL A 151 7.13 1.89 16.34
C VAL A 151 6.15 3.02 16.16
N GLY A 152 5.38 2.97 15.10
CA GLY A 152 4.26 3.88 14.84
C GLY A 152 3.05 3.16 14.28
N LEU A 153 1.95 3.88 14.19
CA LEU A 153 0.77 3.50 13.43
C LEU A 153 0.77 4.27 12.11
N ARG A 154 0.25 3.63 11.09
CA ARG A 154 0.03 4.21 9.76
C ARG A 154 -1.42 4.02 9.37
N ALA A 155 -2.03 5.08 8.83
CA ALA A 155 -3.29 5.03 8.10
C ALA A 155 -3.07 5.62 6.71
N GLU A 156 -3.55 4.95 5.67
CA GLU A 156 -3.25 5.28 4.29
C GLU A 156 -4.46 5.07 3.39
N VAL A 157 -4.62 5.96 2.42
CA VAL A 157 -5.49 5.80 1.26
C VAL A 157 -4.61 5.86 0.02
N ARG A 158 -4.66 4.82 -0.81
CA ARG A 158 -3.86 4.70 -2.03
C ARG A 158 -4.71 4.23 -3.19
N ASP A 159 -4.67 4.93 -4.30
CA ASP A 159 -5.32 4.54 -5.55
C ASP A 159 -4.28 3.98 -6.51
N PHE A 160 -4.41 2.70 -6.83
CA PHE A 160 -3.65 2.03 -7.89
C PHE A 160 -4.46 2.08 -9.18
N ASN A 161 -4.03 2.93 -10.09
CA ASN A 161 -4.62 3.06 -11.40
C ASN A 161 -3.94 2.09 -12.37
N SER A 162 -4.69 1.14 -12.87
CA SER A 162 -4.23 0.11 -13.79
C SER A 162 -4.91 0.21 -15.14
N GLY A 163 -4.17 0.04 -16.24
CA GLY A 163 -4.66 0.08 -17.60
C GLY A 163 -3.55 0.29 -18.62
N GLY A 164 -3.78 -0.09 -19.87
CA GLY A 164 -2.79 0.00 -20.95
C GLY A 164 -2.41 1.46 -21.29
N ILE A 165 -1.11 1.71 -21.46
CA ILE A 165 -0.58 2.96 -22.01
C ILE A 165 -0.64 2.87 -23.54
N GLY A 166 -1.84 2.81 -24.12
CA GLY A 166 -2.06 3.05 -25.52
C GLY A 166 -2.74 4.39 -25.71
N LEU A 167 -2.33 5.18 -26.67
CA LEU A 167 -2.98 6.47 -26.99
C LEU A 167 -4.50 6.32 -27.25
N GLU A 168 -4.94 5.13 -27.68
CA GLU A 168 -6.35 4.79 -27.91
C GLU A 168 -7.08 4.34 -26.63
N THR A 169 -6.38 3.90 -25.59
CA THR A 169 -6.94 3.36 -24.34
C THR A 169 -7.13 4.43 -23.25
N LEU A 170 -6.73 5.67 -23.48
CA LEU A 170 -6.90 6.78 -22.52
C LEU A 170 -8.37 7.04 -22.14
N ALA A 171 -9.32 6.57 -22.94
CA ALA A 171 -10.75 6.83 -22.73
C ALA A 171 -11.56 5.63 -22.20
N LEU A 172 -11.09 4.38 -22.26
CA LEU A 172 -11.97 3.22 -22.07
C LEU A 172 -11.46 2.08 -21.19
N GLY A 173 -10.29 2.15 -20.56
CA GLY A 173 -9.72 0.99 -19.86
C GLY A 173 -9.03 1.20 -18.52
N ARG A 174 -9.08 2.38 -17.93
CA ARG A 174 -8.47 2.65 -16.62
C ARG A 174 -9.36 2.16 -15.50
N GLN A 175 -8.80 1.35 -14.61
CA GLN A 175 -9.46 0.91 -13.38
C GLN A 175 -8.77 1.56 -12.19
N ASN A 176 -9.54 2.25 -11.36
CA ASN A 176 -9.10 2.80 -10.10
C ASN A 176 -9.36 1.77 -9.00
N ASN A 177 -8.27 1.39 -8.33
CA ASN A 177 -8.26 0.38 -7.30
C ASN A 177 -7.85 1.04 -5.98
N VAL A 178 -8.84 1.49 -5.21
CA VAL A 178 -8.61 2.25 -3.98
C VAL A 178 -8.44 1.32 -2.79
N PHE A 179 -7.29 1.44 -2.11
CA PHE A 179 -6.96 0.77 -0.87
C PHE A 179 -7.09 1.76 0.28
N VAL A 180 -7.84 1.39 1.32
CA VAL A 180 -7.93 2.13 2.57
C VAL A 180 -7.42 1.20 3.66
N THR A 181 -6.24 1.48 4.18
CA THR A 181 -5.52 0.57 5.07
C THR A 181 -5.02 1.27 6.32
N ALA A 182 -4.87 0.50 7.39
CA ALA A 182 -4.23 0.94 8.63
C ALA A 182 -3.40 -0.20 9.24
N GLY A 183 -2.34 0.14 9.96
CA GLY A 183 -1.46 -0.87 10.56
C GLY A 183 -0.25 -0.30 11.27
N ILE A 184 0.82 -1.09 11.33
CA ILE A 184 2.02 -0.81 12.08
C ILE A 184 3.15 -0.40 11.15
N ALA A 185 3.92 0.62 11.55
CA ALA A 185 5.15 1.04 10.88
C ALA A 185 6.34 0.91 11.83
N LEU A 186 7.42 0.29 11.36
CA LEU A 186 8.69 0.17 12.06
C LEU A 186 9.74 1.06 11.38
N ARG A 187 10.49 1.81 12.18
CA ARG A 187 11.50 2.76 11.71
C ARG A 187 12.86 2.40 12.32
N PHE A 188 13.90 2.33 11.48
CA PHE A 188 15.26 1.96 11.90
C PHE A 188 16.33 2.53 10.98
#